data_b21eae7a484d16c79a3161522d1586f4
#
_entry.id   b21eae7a484d16c79a3161522d1586f4
#
_cell.length_a   1.000
_cell.length_b   1.000
_cell.length_c   1.000
_cell.angle_alpha   90.00
_cell.angle_beta   90.00
_cell.angle_gamma   90.00
#
_symmetry.space_group_name_H-M   'P 1'
#
loop_
_entity.id
_entity.type
_entity.pdbx_description
1 polymer ?
#
loop_
_entity_poly.entity_id
_entity_poly.type
_entity_poly.pdbx_seq_one_letter_code
_entity_poly.pdbx_strand_id
1 'polypeptide(L)'
;MLFRRSVSLACPFVCTLCLAAGHAVNGWGIVVVAGASTGLAWWLAHKWSANKWPATLLPLAAFVISMAWDAAGLLTSAPSLLMILSAAFALASWDLVLFDHRLADNPISSHPTISLVLKRHDRSLALALGLGLLIVLVG
;
A
#
# COMPACT_ATOMS: atom_id res chain seq x y z
N MET A 1 15.31 -11.64 -3.79
CA MET A 1 15.26 -10.45 -2.89
C MET A 1 15.00 -9.13 -3.63
N LEU A 2 15.63 -8.84 -4.76
CA LEU A 2 15.42 -7.58 -5.52
C LEU A 2 13.96 -7.36 -5.96
N PHE A 3 13.30 -8.36 -6.51
CA PHE A 3 11.90 -8.28 -6.96
C PHE A 3 10.95 -7.81 -5.87
N ARG A 4 11.05 -8.39 -4.67
CA ARG A 4 10.19 -8.04 -3.54
C ARG A 4 10.38 -6.60 -3.06
N ARG A 5 11.65 -6.14 -3.02
CA ARG A 5 11.97 -4.76 -2.67
C ARG A 5 11.38 -3.76 -3.68
N SER A 6 11.40 -4.13 -4.96
CA SER A 6 10.77 -3.32 -6.01
C SER A 6 9.23 -3.27 -5.86
N VAL A 7 8.58 -4.38 -5.56
CA VAL A 7 7.12 -4.44 -5.35
C VAL A 7 6.73 -3.66 -4.10
N SER A 8 7.48 -3.77 -3.01
CA SER A 8 7.23 -3.04 -1.76
C SER A 8 7.33 -1.52 -1.94
N LEU A 9 8.13 -1.03 -2.88
CA LEU A 9 8.21 0.39 -3.22
C LEU A 9 7.18 0.80 -4.26
N ALA A 10 6.84 -0.09 -5.20
CA ALA A 10 5.90 0.20 -6.26
C ALA A 10 4.45 0.35 -5.76
N CYS A 11 4.01 -0.49 -4.82
CA CYS A 11 2.64 -0.45 -4.30
C CYS A 11 2.25 0.91 -3.71
N PRO A 12 3.01 1.52 -2.77
CA PRO A 12 2.68 2.84 -2.23
C PRO A 12 2.76 3.95 -3.29
N PHE A 13 3.64 3.82 -4.27
CA PHE A 13 3.73 4.77 -5.37
C PHE A 13 2.48 4.71 -6.26
N VAL A 14 2.03 3.51 -6.63
CA VAL A 14 0.79 3.33 -7.42
C VAL A 14 -0.43 3.79 -6.62
N CYS A 15 -0.51 3.49 -5.30
CA CYS A 15 -1.55 4.02 -4.42
C CYS A 15 -1.61 5.55 -4.49
N THR A 16 -0.48 6.23 -4.29
CA THR A 16 -0.39 7.70 -4.33
C THR A 16 -0.79 8.26 -5.69
N LEU A 17 -0.39 7.63 -6.79
CA LEU A 17 -0.76 8.05 -8.14
C LEU A 17 -2.26 7.90 -8.42
N CYS A 18 -2.85 6.76 -8.06
CA CYS A 18 -4.29 6.53 -8.23
C CYS A 18 -5.11 7.55 -7.44
N LEU A 19 -4.68 7.82 -6.19
CA LEU A 19 -5.33 8.79 -5.32
C LEU A 19 -5.22 10.20 -5.89
N ALA A 20 -4.03 10.63 -6.33
CA ALA A 20 -3.82 11.93 -6.93
C ALA A 20 -4.62 12.09 -8.23
N ALA A 21 -4.63 11.10 -9.11
CA ALA A 21 -5.40 11.10 -10.35
C ALA A 21 -6.92 11.15 -10.07
N GLY A 22 -7.39 10.40 -9.08
CA GLY A 22 -8.81 10.40 -8.69
C GLY A 22 -9.27 11.75 -8.14
N HIS A 23 -8.43 12.45 -7.40
CA HIS A 23 -8.74 13.79 -6.89
C HIS A 23 -8.54 14.92 -7.90
N ALA A 24 -8.02 14.65 -9.10
CA ALA A 24 -7.80 15.68 -10.12
C ALA A 24 -9.09 16.42 -10.51
N VAL A 25 -10.25 15.75 -10.43
CA VAL A 25 -11.57 16.36 -10.65
C VAL A 25 -11.94 17.40 -9.59
N ASN A 26 -11.36 17.32 -8.39
CA ASN A 26 -11.63 18.20 -7.25
C ASN A 26 -10.70 19.42 -7.19
N GLY A 27 -9.79 19.54 -8.15
CA GLY A 27 -8.84 20.66 -8.26
C GLY A 27 -7.44 20.35 -7.76
N TRP A 28 -6.48 21.08 -8.29
CA TRP A 28 -5.05 20.85 -8.07
C TRP A 28 -4.60 20.98 -6.61
N GLY A 29 -5.24 21.84 -5.83
CA GLY A 29 -4.91 21.99 -4.41
C GLY A 29 -5.12 20.70 -3.63
N ILE A 30 -6.24 20.01 -3.86
CA ILE A 30 -6.56 18.73 -3.22
C ILE A 30 -5.61 17.63 -3.70
N VAL A 31 -5.29 17.58 -5.00
CA VAL A 31 -4.32 16.63 -5.56
C VAL A 31 -2.97 16.73 -4.86
N VAL A 32 -2.46 17.94 -4.69
CA VAL A 32 -1.17 18.18 -4.02
C VAL A 32 -1.21 17.75 -2.56
N VAL A 33 -2.26 18.12 -1.83
CA VAL A 33 -2.36 17.79 -0.40
C VAL A 33 -2.54 16.28 -0.19
N ALA A 34 -3.45 15.65 -0.94
CA ALA A 34 -3.70 14.22 -0.86
C ALA A 34 -2.46 13.40 -1.27
N GLY A 35 -1.86 13.72 -2.40
CA GLY A 35 -0.66 13.05 -2.91
C GLY A 35 0.55 13.25 -1.99
N ALA A 36 0.81 14.49 -1.53
CA ALA A 36 1.93 14.79 -0.65
C ALA A 36 1.79 14.14 0.73
N SER A 37 0.61 14.21 1.35
CA SER A 37 0.38 13.61 2.66
C SER A 37 0.49 12.09 2.62
N THR A 38 -0.09 11.43 1.64
CA THR A 38 -0.01 9.98 1.45
C THR A 38 1.41 9.55 1.10
N GLY A 39 2.04 10.20 0.14
CA GLY A 39 3.42 9.91 -0.25
C GLY A 39 4.41 10.08 0.88
N LEU A 40 4.29 11.18 1.66
CA LEU A 40 5.12 11.42 2.84
C LEU A 40 4.90 10.36 3.92
N ALA A 41 3.64 9.99 4.19
CA ALA A 41 3.31 8.98 5.18
C ALA A 41 3.92 7.60 4.82
N TRP A 42 3.82 7.17 3.56
CA TRP A 42 4.44 5.94 3.09
C TRP A 42 5.97 6.01 3.06
N TRP A 43 6.53 7.16 2.69
CA TRP A 43 7.98 7.36 2.73
C TRP A 43 8.52 7.28 4.16
N LEU A 44 7.85 7.90 5.12
CA LEU A 44 8.20 7.81 6.55
C LEU A 44 8.06 6.37 7.05
N ALA A 45 6.96 5.68 6.69
CA ALA A 45 6.75 4.29 7.05
C ALA A 45 7.91 3.39 6.56
N HIS A 46 8.40 3.61 5.34
CA HIS A 46 9.53 2.85 4.78
C HIS A 46 10.88 3.22 5.43
N LYS A 47 11.12 4.52 5.63
CA LYS A 47 12.40 5.00 6.15
C LYS A 47 12.60 4.64 7.63
N TRP A 48 11.54 4.71 8.43
CA TRP A 48 11.61 4.53 9.88
C TRP A 48 11.24 3.12 10.34
N SER A 49 10.75 2.28 9.45
CA SER A 49 10.52 0.86 9.73
C SER A 49 11.78 0.11 10.18
N ALA A 50 12.96 0.64 9.88
CA ALA A 50 14.24 0.09 10.32
C ALA A 50 14.64 0.50 11.77
N ASN A 51 13.97 1.47 12.38
CA ASN A 51 14.25 1.95 13.73
C ASN A 51 13.23 1.40 14.72
N LYS A 52 13.70 1.09 15.94
CA LYS A 52 13.02 0.41 17.07
C LYS A 52 11.73 1.04 17.63
N TRP A 53 11.15 2.04 17.01
CA TRP A 53 9.82 2.56 17.37
C TRP A 53 8.73 1.66 16.78
N PRO A 54 7.51 1.66 17.35
CA PRO A 54 6.55 0.62 17.01
C PRO A 54 6.34 0.55 15.48
N ALA A 55 7.09 -0.38 14.91
CA ALA A 55 7.23 -0.60 13.47
C ALA A 55 5.89 -0.79 12.76
N THR A 56 4.82 -0.99 13.53
CA THR A 56 3.45 -1.18 13.06
C THR A 56 2.65 0.13 13.00
N LEU A 57 2.98 1.16 13.79
CA LEU A 57 2.18 2.40 13.86
C LEU A 57 2.33 3.28 12.62
N LEU A 58 3.53 3.42 12.07
CA LEU A 58 3.75 4.25 10.88
C LEU A 58 3.08 3.69 9.62
N PRO A 59 3.21 2.38 9.30
CA PRO A 59 2.46 1.78 8.22
C PRO A 59 0.94 1.86 8.43
N LEU A 60 0.47 1.70 9.67
CA LEU A 60 -0.94 1.85 9.99
C LEU A 60 -1.41 3.29 9.76
N ALA A 61 -0.64 4.29 10.19
CA ALA A 61 -0.96 5.70 9.95
C ALA A 61 -1.00 6.01 8.45
N ALA A 62 -0.02 5.53 7.66
CA ALA A 62 0.00 5.70 6.22
C ALA A 62 -1.24 5.05 5.55
N PHE A 63 -1.61 3.86 6.00
CA PHE A 63 -2.80 3.16 5.53
C PHE A 63 -4.08 3.96 5.87
N VAL A 64 -4.24 4.42 7.11
CA VAL A 64 -5.41 5.20 7.55
C VAL A 64 -5.51 6.52 6.78
N ILE A 65 -4.40 7.23 6.55
CA ILE A 65 -4.38 8.46 5.73
C ILE A 65 -4.84 8.15 4.30
N SER A 66 -4.35 7.07 3.70
CA SER A 66 -4.77 6.66 2.35
C SER A 66 -6.28 6.38 2.32
N MET A 67 -6.80 5.60 3.27
CA MET A 67 -8.23 5.28 3.36
C MET A 67 -9.11 6.51 3.59
N ALA A 68 -8.65 7.48 4.38
CA ALA A 68 -9.36 8.73 4.61
C ALA A 68 -9.50 9.55 3.31
N TRP A 69 -8.44 9.63 2.51
CA TRP A 69 -8.47 10.29 1.20
C TRP A 69 -9.32 9.53 0.18
N ASP A 70 -9.27 8.18 0.17
CA ASP A 70 -10.12 7.38 -0.71
C ASP A 70 -11.61 7.58 -0.37
N ALA A 71 -11.96 7.60 0.91
CA ALA A 71 -13.32 7.89 1.37
C ALA A 71 -13.76 9.32 0.99
N ALA A 72 -12.88 10.31 1.17
CA ALA A 72 -13.15 11.70 0.76
C ALA A 72 -13.35 11.80 -0.75
N GLY A 73 -12.56 11.07 -1.55
CA GLY A 73 -12.69 10.98 -3.01
C GLY A 73 -14.06 10.44 -3.43
N LEU A 74 -14.50 9.34 -2.81
CA LEU A 74 -15.83 8.76 -3.09
C LEU A 74 -16.96 9.73 -2.74
N LEU A 75 -16.83 10.52 -1.69
CA LEU A 75 -17.82 11.53 -1.29
C LEU A 75 -17.83 12.75 -2.21
N THR A 76 -16.73 13.03 -2.92
CA THR A 76 -16.57 14.20 -3.80
C THR A 76 -16.65 13.87 -5.28
N SER A 77 -17.27 12.75 -5.65
CA SER A 77 -17.48 12.33 -7.04
C SER A 77 -16.18 11.99 -7.81
N ALA A 78 -15.09 11.66 -7.11
CA ALA A 78 -13.91 11.11 -7.74
C ALA A 78 -14.23 9.75 -8.39
N PRO A 79 -13.53 9.37 -9.48
CA PRO A 79 -13.74 8.08 -10.14
C PRO A 79 -13.55 6.92 -9.17
N SER A 80 -14.62 6.19 -8.89
CA SER A 80 -14.64 5.10 -7.89
C SER A 80 -13.59 4.03 -8.18
N LEU A 81 -13.33 3.73 -9.45
CA LEU A 81 -12.28 2.81 -9.87
C LEU A 81 -10.91 3.20 -9.32
N LEU A 82 -10.53 4.48 -9.43
CA LEU A 82 -9.23 4.96 -8.95
C LEU A 82 -9.14 4.92 -7.42
N MET A 83 -10.25 5.20 -6.72
CA MET A 83 -10.30 5.11 -5.25
C MET A 83 -10.17 3.66 -4.78
N ILE A 84 -10.87 2.73 -5.42
CA ILE A 84 -10.76 1.30 -5.10
C ILE A 84 -9.36 0.76 -5.39
N LEU A 85 -8.75 1.15 -6.52
CA LEU A 85 -7.36 0.78 -6.84
C LEU A 85 -6.39 1.34 -5.80
N SER A 86 -6.52 2.61 -5.41
CA SER A 86 -5.72 3.23 -4.36
C SER A 86 -5.83 2.45 -3.05
N ALA A 87 -7.05 2.15 -2.61
CA ALA A 87 -7.32 1.35 -1.40
C ALA A 87 -6.68 -0.05 -1.46
N ALA A 88 -6.78 -0.73 -2.60
CA ALA A 88 -6.18 -2.05 -2.79
C ALA A 88 -4.65 -2.00 -2.70
N PHE A 89 -4.01 -1.01 -3.32
CA PHE A 89 -2.56 -0.83 -3.23
C PHE A 89 -2.09 -0.34 -1.87
N ALA A 90 -2.90 0.46 -1.14
CA ALA A 90 -2.62 0.82 0.24
C ALA A 90 -2.63 -0.40 1.15
N LEU A 91 -3.63 -1.28 1.01
CA LEU A 91 -3.73 -2.53 1.76
C LEU A 91 -2.55 -3.46 1.46
N ALA A 92 -2.19 -3.61 0.18
CA ALA A 92 -1.03 -4.40 -0.22
C ALA A 92 0.28 -3.85 0.35
N SER A 93 0.45 -2.53 0.35
CA SER A 93 1.62 -1.87 0.92
C SER A 93 1.74 -2.13 2.41
N TRP A 94 0.63 -2.01 3.14
CA TRP A 94 0.56 -2.28 4.58
C TRP A 94 0.87 -3.74 4.90
N ASP A 95 0.27 -4.68 4.18
CA ASP A 95 0.50 -6.12 4.35
C ASP A 95 1.98 -6.50 4.09
N LEU A 96 2.58 -5.98 3.03
CA LEU A 96 3.99 -6.21 2.71
C LEU A 96 4.92 -5.69 3.81
N VAL A 97 4.67 -4.48 4.32
CA VAL A 97 5.49 -3.89 5.40
C VAL A 97 5.34 -4.69 6.69
N LEU A 98 4.12 -5.07 7.08
CA LEU A 98 3.90 -5.90 8.28
C LEU A 98 4.55 -7.27 8.16
N PHE A 99 4.46 -7.88 6.98
CA PHE A 99 5.06 -9.19 6.75
C PHE A 99 6.59 -9.13 6.80
N ASP A 100 7.21 -8.06 6.26
CA ASP A 100 8.66 -7.85 6.35
C ASP A 100 9.12 -7.66 7.80
N HIS A 101 8.35 -6.94 8.62
CA HIS A 101 8.63 -6.81 10.05
C HIS A 101 8.56 -8.16 10.79
N ARG A 102 7.49 -8.93 10.56
CA ARG A 102 7.35 -10.26 11.19
C ARG A 102 8.47 -11.21 10.82
N LEU A 103 9.01 -11.10 9.60
CA LEU A 103 10.16 -11.88 9.18
C LEU A 103 11.46 -11.42 9.86
N ALA A 104 11.64 -10.10 10.02
CA ALA A 104 12.83 -9.54 10.68
C ALA A 104 12.91 -9.90 12.16
N ASP A 105 11.77 -9.97 12.84
CA ASP A 105 11.67 -10.30 14.28
C ASP A 105 11.79 -11.81 14.55
N ASN A 106 11.77 -12.67 13.52
CA ASN A 106 11.81 -14.11 13.70
C ASN A 106 13.24 -14.66 13.48
N PRO A 107 13.86 -15.31 14.49
CA PRO A 107 15.21 -15.90 14.37
C PRO A 107 15.30 -17.04 13.36
N ILE A 108 14.18 -17.49 12.81
CA ILE A 108 14.07 -18.55 11.79
C ILE A 108 14.45 -18.02 10.38
N SER A 109 14.88 -16.76 10.26
CA SER A 109 15.15 -16.11 8.96
C SER A 109 16.22 -16.80 8.09
N SER A 110 16.94 -17.77 8.61
CA SER A 110 17.96 -18.56 7.88
C SER A 110 17.46 -19.92 7.33
N HIS A 111 16.20 -20.30 7.58
CA HIS A 111 15.70 -21.62 7.21
C HIS A 111 15.23 -21.66 5.74
N PRO A 112 15.52 -22.72 4.95
CA PRO A 112 15.09 -22.84 3.54
C PRO A 112 13.57 -22.79 3.36
N THR A 113 12.80 -23.09 4.40
CA THR A 113 11.33 -23.02 4.42
C THR A 113 10.79 -21.59 4.21
N ILE A 114 11.57 -20.55 4.50
CA ILE A 114 11.15 -19.14 4.35
C ILE A 114 10.90 -18.78 2.89
N SER A 115 11.70 -19.31 1.97
CA SER A 115 11.50 -19.06 0.54
C SER A 115 10.15 -19.58 0.04
N LEU A 116 9.64 -20.66 0.61
CA LEU A 116 8.32 -21.23 0.29
C LEU A 116 7.20 -20.39 0.88
N VAL A 117 7.35 -19.94 2.12
CA VAL A 117 6.38 -19.06 2.79
C VAL A 117 6.27 -17.72 2.05
N LEU A 118 7.40 -17.13 1.66
CA LEU A 118 7.47 -15.91 0.86
C LEU A 118 6.73 -16.07 -0.47
N LYS A 119 7.06 -17.12 -1.24
CA LYS A 119 6.40 -17.39 -2.54
C LYS A 119 4.90 -17.58 -2.40
N ARG A 120 4.47 -18.28 -1.34
CA ARG A 120 3.05 -18.53 -1.08
C ARG A 120 2.32 -17.23 -0.73
N HIS A 121 2.92 -16.39 0.10
CA HIS A 121 2.37 -15.09 0.49
C HIS A 121 2.26 -14.16 -0.72
N ASP A 122 3.35 -13.98 -1.49
CA ASP A 122 3.37 -13.12 -2.67
C ASP A 122 2.36 -13.58 -3.74
N ARG A 123 2.21 -14.90 -3.92
CA ARG A 123 1.20 -15.47 -4.81
C ARG A 123 -0.22 -15.21 -4.32
N SER A 124 -0.48 -15.36 -3.03
CA SER A 124 -1.79 -15.08 -2.43
C SER A 124 -2.16 -13.61 -2.57
N LEU A 125 -1.23 -12.70 -2.31
CA LEU A 125 -1.42 -11.26 -2.47
C LEU A 125 -1.69 -10.89 -3.94
N ALA A 126 -0.90 -11.42 -4.87
CA ALA A 126 -1.09 -11.17 -6.31
C ALA A 126 -2.46 -11.70 -6.81
N LEU A 127 -2.90 -12.86 -6.32
CA LEU A 127 -4.22 -13.39 -6.64
C LEU A 127 -5.35 -12.53 -6.05
N ALA A 128 -5.21 -12.09 -4.81
CA ALA A 128 -6.21 -11.23 -4.16
C ALA A 128 -6.35 -9.89 -4.88
N LEU A 129 -5.21 -9.24 -5.22
CA LEU A 129 -5.21 -8.00 -6.00
C LEU A 129 -5.77 -8.20 -7.41
N GLY A 130 -5.37 -9.28 -8.09
CA GLY A 130 -5.85 -9.59 -9.43
C GLY A 130 -7.35 -9.88 -9.47
N LEU A 131 -7.86 -10.63 -8.48
CA LEU A 131 -9.29 -10.92 -8.36
C LEU A 131 -10.09 -9.65 -8.03
N GLY A 132 -9.59 -8.82 -7.11
CA GLY A 132 -10.20 -7.54 -6.77
C GLY A 132 -10.28 -6.61 -7.98
N LEU A 133 -9.21 -6.53 -8.77
CA LEU A 133 -9.16 -5.75 -10.01
C LEU A 133 -10.18 -6.28 -11.05
N LEU A 134 -10.26 -7.60 -11.19
CA LEU A 134 -11.18 -8.23 -12.13
C LEU A 134 -12.64 -7.95 -11.76
N ILE A 135 -12.99 -8.02 -10.48
CA ILE A 135 -14.34 -7.70 -9.99
C ILE A 135 -14.68 -6.25 -10.32
N VAL A 136 -13.74 -5.32 -10.10
CA VAL A 136 -13.96 -3.88 -10.38
C VAL A 136 -14.07 -3.58 -11.87
N LEU A 137 -13.43 -4.38 -12.75
CA LEU A 137 -13.50 -4.17 -14.21
C LEU A 137 -14.74 -4.78 -14.85
N VAL A 138 -15.34 -5.78 -14.22
CA VAL A 138 -16.52 -6.50 -14.76
C VAL A 138 -17.84 -5.99 -14.18
N GLY A 139 -17.82 -5.39 -12.97
CA GLY A 139 -19.01 -4.81 -12.30
C GLY A 139 -19.24 -3.38 -12.65
#